data_28659f2921efc87f487191f2a1d8a673
#
_entry.id   28659f2921efc87f487191f2a1d8a673
#
_cell.length_a   1.000
_cell.length_b   1.000
_cell.length_c   1.000
_cell.angle_alpha   90.00
_cell.angle_beta   90.00
_cell.angle_gamma   90.00
#
_symmetry.space_group_name_H-M   'P 1'
#
loop_
_entity.id
_entity.type
_entity.pdbx_description
1 polymer ?
#
loop_
_entity_poly.entity_id
_entity_poly.type
_entity_poly.pdbx_seq_one_letter_code
_entity_poly.pdbx_strand_id
1 'polypeptide(L)'
;VQTCALPILANSALGALRLTIGKQQGLIDFRQFNFLWVIDWPMFEWSDEEERYMSAHHPFTLPTKETQAFLSADGHSKDSDLKKVRAHAYDIVLNGYELGGGSLRINTRQLQEEMLSALGFKLEDANEQFGFLLEALDYGFPPHGGLALGLDRFVMLLAGKDNIREVIAFPKNNKASDPMTQAPSIVAEKQLEELSIKLANKDQ
;
A
#
# COMPACT_ATOMS: atom_id res chain seq x y z
N VAL A 1 -5.56 -32.68 -8.43
CA VAL A 1 -5.87 -31.26 -8.56
C VAL A 1 -4.67 -30.50 -8.07
N GLN A 2 -3.81 -30.05 -8.99
CA GLN A 2 -2.71 -29.14 -8.66
C GLN A 2 -3.27 -27.74 -8.51
N THR A 3 -3.19 -27.22 -7.32
CA THR A 3 -3.67 -25.90 -6.98
C THR A 3 -2.51 -24.91 -7.02
N CYS A 4 -2.44 -24.09 -8.05
CA CYS A 4 -1.46 -22.99 -8.17
C CYS A 4 -1.63 -21.90 -7.08
N ALA A 5 -2.72 -21.93 -6.32
CA ALA A 5 -2.95 -21.07 -5.16
C ALA A 5 -2.20 -21.50 -3.89
N LEU A 6 -1.56 -22.70 -3.91
CA LEU A 6 -0.89 -23.27 -2.74
C LEU A 6 0.29 -22.44 -2.18
N PRO A 7 1.17 -21.79 -2.97
CA PRO A 7 2.30 -21.10 -2.37
C PRO A 7 1.91 -19.94 -1.44
N ILE A 8 0.94 -19.11 -1.83
CA ILE A 8 0.51 -17.96 -1.02
C ILE A 8 -0.19 -18.41 0.26
N LEU A 9 -1.14 -19.36 0.14
CA LEU A 9 -1.83 -19.94 1.29
C LEU A 9 -0.86 -20.71 2.20
N ALA A 10 0.07 -21.48 1.63
CA ALA A 10 1.06 -22.20 2.40
C ALA A 10 2.00 -21.25 3.17
N ASN A 11 2.47 -20.17 2.53
CA ASN A 11 3.33 -19.19 3.17
C ASN A 11 2.59 -18.45 4.31
N SER A 12 1.34 -18.06 4.10
CA SER A 12 0.51 -17.44 5.14
C SER A 12 0.25 -18.37 6.32
N ALA A 13 -0.07 -19.64 6.04
CA ALA A 13 -0.29 -20.65 7.06
C ALA A 13 0.98 -20.95 7.87
N LEU A 14 2.13 -21.09 7.19
CA LEU A 14 3.44 -21.30 7.83
C LEU A 14 3.86 -20.08 8.66
N GLY A 15 3.59 -18.85 8.17
CA GLY A 15 3.81 -17.61 8.91
C GLY A 15 3.02 -17.58 10.21
N ALA A 16 1.71 -17.86 10.15
CA ALA A 16 0.85 -17.93 11.33
C ALA A 16 1.28 -19.03 12.31
N LEU A 17 1.62 -20.21 11.79
CA LEU A 17 2.10 -21.34 12.60
C LEU A 17 3.40 -21.00 13.32
N ARG A 18 4.36 -20.36 12.63
CA ARG A 18 5.64 -19.92 13.23
C ARG A 18 5.41 -18.98 14.40
N LEU A 19 4.52 -18.01 14.27
CA LEU A 19 4.20 -17.07 15.34
C LEU A 19 3.50 -17.77 16.53
N THR A 20 2.58 -18.69 16.25
CA THR A 20 1.87 -19.46 17.26
C THR A 20 2.83 -20.32 18.07
N ILE A 21 3.69 -21.08 17.40
CA ILE A 21 4.70 -21.93 18.05
C ILE A 21 5.69 -21.05 18.84
N GLY A 22 6.16 -19.96 18.26
CA GLY A 22 7.08 -19.02 18.92
C GLY A 22 6.51 -18.50 20.25
N LYS A 23 5.23 -18.14 20.29
CA LYS A 23 4.53 -17.73 21.51
C LYS A 23 4.39 -18.88 22.51
N GLN A 24 3.90 -20.05 22.07
CA GLN A 24 3.65 -21.20 22.92
C GLN A 24 4.92 -21.75 23.58
N GLN A 25 6.04 -21.70 22.86
CA GLN A 25 7.32 -22.17 23.35
C GLN A 25 8.16 -21.11 24.07
N GLY A 26 7.61 -19.88 24.24
CA GLY A 26 8.32 -18.79 24.91
C GLY A 26 9.60 -18.33 24.17
N LEU A 27 9.66 -18.51 22.86
CA LEU A 27 10.83 -18.16 22.05
C LEU A 27 10.90 -16.68 21.68
N ILE A 28 9.82 -15.93 21.96
CA ILE A 28 9.74 -14.50 21.65
C ILE A 28 10.11 -13.71 22.90
N ASP A 29 11.23 -12.99 22.87
CA ASP A 29 11.61 -12.06 23.94
C ASP A 29 11.14 -10.65 23.58
N PHE A 30 10.04 -10.22 24.19
CA PHE A 30 9.42 -8.91 23.97
C PHE A 30 10.27 -7.72 24.50
N ARG A 31 11.39 -7.97 25.17
CA ARG A 31 12.32 -6.93 25.62
C ARG A 31 13.36 -6.59 24.57
N GLN A 32 13.43 -7.35 23.48
CA GLN A 32 14.35 -7.11 22.38
C GLN A 32 13.64 -6.35 21.27
N PHE A 33 14.36 -5.44 20.65
CA PHE A 33 13.93 -4.71 19.45
C PHE A 33 14.69 -5.22 18.24
N ASN A 34 14.06 -6.14 17.51
CA ASN A 34 14.66 -6.79 16.34
C ASN A 34 14.12 -6.16 15.06
N PHE A 35 14.96 -5.38 14.39
CA PHE A 35 14.63 -4.74 13.13
C PHE A 35 15.03 -5.60 11.93
N LEU A 36 14.25 -5.51 10.85
CA LEU A 36 14.61 -6.02 9.53
C LEU A 36 14.05 -5.13 8.43
N TRP A 37 14.67 -5.19 7.27
CA TRP A 37 14.14 -4.59 6.04
C TRP A 37 13.50 -5.66 5.17
N VAL A 38 12.32 -5.33 4.62
CA VAL A 38 11.72 -6.08 3.52
C VAL A 38 11.96 -5.26 2.25
N ILE A 39 12.59 -5.88 1.28
CA ILE A 39 12.99 -5.26 0.00
C ILE A 39 12.61 -6.17 -1.18
N ASP A 40 12.87 -5.71 -2.39
CA ASP A 40 12.61 -6.46 -3.62
C ASP A 40 11.12 -6.79 -3.84
N TRP A 41 10.29 -5.79 -3.60
CA TRP A 41 8.85 -5.89 -3.73
C TRP A 41 8.41 -6.07 -5.20
N PRO A 42 7.33 -6.82 -5.47
CA PRO A 42 6.69 -6.77 -6.77
C PRO A 42 6.19 -5.36 -7.07
N MET A 43 6.33 -4.92 -8.31
CA MET A 43 5.81 -3.62 -8.74
C MET A 43 4.30 -3.66 -8.99
N PHE A 44 3.81 -4.80 -9.45
CA PHE A 44 2.43 -5.02 -9.83
C PHE A 44 1.84 -6.26 -9.17
N GLU A 45 0.55 -6.21 -8.88
CA GLU A 45 -0.26 -7.33 -8.41
C GLU A 45 -1.46 -7.51 -9.34
N TRP A 46 -1.83 -8.77 -9.59
CA TRP A 46 -3.01 -9.09 -10.38
C TRP A 46 -4.28 -8.90 -9.55
N SER A 47 -5.23 -8.14 -10.08
CA SER A 47 -6.57 -8.02 -9.52
C SER A 47 -7.52 -8.97 -10.27
N ASP A 48 -8.10 -9.94 -9.58
CA ASP A 48 -9.11 -10.82 -10.16
C ASP A 48 -10.46 -10.09 -10.35
N GLU A 49 -10.68 -8.98 -9.65
CA GLU A 49 -11.89 -8.14 -9.77
C GLU A 49 -11.82 -7.22 -11.00
N GLU A 50 -10.65 -6.59 -11.20
CA GLU A 50 -10.40 -5.67 -12.32
C GLU A 50 -9.89 -6.37 -13.58
N GLU A 51 -9.57 -7.66 -13.49
CA GLU A 51 -9.00 -8.49 -14.57
C GLU A 51 -7.76 -7.86 -15.22
N ARG A 52 -6.90 -7.20 -14.40
CA ARG A 52 -5.68 -6.53 -14.82
C ARG A 52 -4.65 -6.42 -13.71
N TYR A 53 -3.43 -6.05 -14.10
CA TYR A 53 -2.41 -5.69 -13.13
C TYR A 53 -2.65 -4.29 -12.56
N MET A 54 -2.54 -4.21 -11.25
CA MET A 54 -2.59 -2.96 -10.47
C MET A 54 -1.22 -2.70 -9.85
N SER A 55 -0.93 -1.44 -9.54
CA SER A 55 0.28 -1.12 -8.80
C SER A 55 0.20 -1.69 -7.38
N ALA A 56 1.20 -2.46 -6.96
CA ALA A 56 1.28 -3.03 -5.62
C ALA A 56 1.51 -1.96 -4.54
N HIS A 57 2.09 -0.81 -4.92
CA HIS A 57 2.35 0.31 -4.03
C HIS A 57 1.63 1.57 -4.54
N HIS A 58 2.31 2.33 -5.41
CA HIS A 58 1.75 3.47 -6.12
C HIS A 58 2.50 3.68 -7.45
N PRO A 59 1.90 4.32 -8.44
CA PRO A 59 2.45 4.43 -9.80
C PRO A 59 3.68 5.33 -9.94
N PHE A 60 4.16 5.93 -8.85
CA PHE A 60 5.32 6.81 -8.83
C PHE A 60 6.58 6.12 -8.28
N THR A 61 6.48 4.86 -7.91
CA THR A 61 7.60 4.03 -7.43
C THR A 61 8.54 3.69 -8.59
N LEU A 62 9.84 3.81 -8.34
CA LEU A 62 10.88 3.48 -9.32
C LEU A 62 11.00 1.96 -9.50
N PRO A 63 10.84 1.41 -10.70
CA PRO A 63 11.15 0.01 -10.98
C PRO A 63 12.66 -0.21 -11.00
N THR A 64 13.09 -1.45 -10.69
CA THR A 64 14.51 -1.80 -10.79
C THR A 64 14.95 -1.84 -12.26
N LYS A 65 16.19 -1.42 -12.54
CA LYS A 65 16.73 -1.34 -13.91
C LYS A 65 16.68 -2.69 -14.64
N GLU A 66 16.93 -3.77 -13.90
CA GLU A 66 16.98 -5.13 -14.42
C GLU A 66 15.62 -5.61 -14.94
N THR A 67 14.54 -5.05 -14.39
CA THR A 67 13.17 -5.49 -14.71
C THR A 67 12.35 -4.45 -15.46
N GLN A 68 12.89 -3.26 -15.65
CA GLN A 68 12.20 -2.14 -16.32
C GLN A 68 11.74 -2.48 -17.75
N ALA A 69 12.49 -3.32 -18.47
CA ALA A 69 12.13 -3.73 -19.83
C ALA A 69 10.77 -4.47 -19.91
N PHE A 70 10.29 -5.04 -18.79
CA PHE A 70 9.00 -5.73 -18.76
C PHE A 70 7.80 -4.78 -18.63
N LEU A 71 7.99 -3.47 -18.46
CA LEU A 71 6.89 -2.48 -18.40
C LEU A 71 6.06 -2.40 -19.68
N SER A 72 6.63 -2.77 -20.82
CA SER A 72 5.93 -2.80 -22.11
C SER A 72 5.00 -4.00 -22.29
N ALA A 73 4.94 -4.93 -21.30
CA ALA A 73 4.09 -6.11 -21.38
C ALA A 73 2.60 -5.76 -21.15
N ASP A 74 1.71 -6.59 -21.74
CA ASP A 74 0.26 -6.40 -21.62
C ASP A 74 -0.23 -6.55 -20.18
N GLY A 75 -0.86 -5.50 -19.65
CA GLY A 75 -1.40 -5.45 -18.29
C GLY A 75 -2.70 -6.23 -18.09
N HIS A 76 -3.37 -6.67 -19.15
CA HIS A 76 -4.64 -7.40 -19.11
C HIS A 76 -4.49 -8.92 -19.23
N SER A 77 -3.28 -9.44 -19.26
CA SER A 77 -3.01 -10.88 -19.26
C SER A 77 -2.41 -11.31 -17.92
N LYS A 78 -3.05 -12.26 -17.23
CA LYS A 78 -2.54 -12.81 -15.95
C LYS A 78 -1.15 -13.45 -16.10
N ASP A 79 -0.81 -13.92 -17.29
CA ASP A 79 0.50 -14.50 -17.62
C ASP A 79 1.53 -13.45 -18.09
N SER A 80 1.17 -12.18 -18.08
CA SER A 80 2.04 -11.08 -18.49
C SER A 80 3.37 -11.05 -17.72
N ASP A 81 4.39 -10.57 -18.40
CA ASP A 81 5.71 -10.34 -17.82
C ASP A 81 5.74 -9.18 -16.81
N LEU A 82 4.65 -8.39 -16.69
CA LEU A 82 4.52 -7.39 -15.63
C LEU A 82 4.72 -7.98 -14.22
N LYS A 83 4.38 -9.23 -14.00
CA LYS A 83 4.65 -9.95 -12.73
C LYS A 83 6.13 -10.04 -12.36
N LYS A 84 7.04 -9.83 -13.32
CA LYS A 84 8.49 -9.88 -13.12
C LYS A 84 9.07 -8.53 -12.71
N VAL A 85 8.32 -7.43 -12.88
CA VAL A 85 8.80 -6.10 -12.53
C VAL A 85 8.96 -5.97 -11.03
N ARG A 86 10.14 -5.52 -10.58
CA ARG A 86 10.47 -5.28 -9.18
C ARG A 86 10.55 -3.79 -8.90
N ALA A 87 10.16 -3.44 -7.68
CA ALA A 87 10.11 -2.07 -7.21
C ALA A 87 11.31 -1.76 -6.28
N HIS A 88 11.85 -0.55 -6.39
CA HIS A 88 12.70 0.03 -5.35
C HIS A 88 11.84 0.53 -4.17
N ALA A 89 11.02 -0.37 -3.63
CA ALA A 89 10.25 -0.16 -2.40
C ALA A 89 10.89 -0.94 -1.25
N TYR A 90 10.69 -0.46 -0.05
CA TYR A 90 11.27 -1.03 1.16
C TYR A 90 10.39 -0.73 2.37
N ASP A 91 10.26 -1.71 3.26
CA ASP A 91 9.57 -1.57 4.53
C ASP A 91 10.52 -1.89 5.68
N ILE A 92 10.41 -1.13 6.77
CA ILE A 92 11.07 -1.44 8.03
C ILE A 92 10.09 -2.16 8.95
N VAL A 93 10.51 -3.31 9.44
CA VAL A 93 9.72 -4.16 10.34
C VAL A 93 10.41 -4.25 11.69
N LEU A 94 9.66 -4.12 12.76
CA LEU A 94 10.12 -4.33 14.13
C LEU A 94 9.25 -5.38 14.81
N ASN A 95 9.87 -6.45 15.27
CA ASN A 95 9.20 -7.53 16.01
C ASN A 95 7.95 -8.10 15.29
N GLY A 96 7.97 -8.14 13.97
CA GLY A 96 6.86 -8.62 13.15
C GLY A 96 5.81 -7.55 12.80
N TYR A 97 5.98 -6.32 13.26
CA TYR A 97 5.14 -5.18 12.88
C TYR A 97 5.84 -4.31 11.85
N GLU A 98 5.18 -4.04 10.75
CA GLU A 98 5.61 -3.01 9.80
C GLU A 98 5.52 -1.65 10.48
N LEU A 99 6.67 -1.03 10.70
CA LEU A 99 6.75 0.32 11.29
C LEU A 99 6.57 1.42 10.28
N GLY A 100 6.90 1.16 9.06
CA GLY A 100 6.80 2.11 7.98
C GLY A 100 7.49 1.61 6.73
N GLY A 101 7.36 2.37 5.67
CA GLY A 101 7.93 2.02 4.39
C GLY A 101 8.10 3.22 3.50
N GLY A 102 8.69 2.98 2.35
CA GLY A 102 8.95 3.98 1.36
C GLY A 102 9.42 3.40 0.04
N SER A 103 9.80 4.29 -0.85
CA SER A 103 10.38 3.89 -2.13
C SER A 103 11.28 4.97 -2.71
N LEU A 104 12.15 4.59 -3.62
CA LEU A 104 12.69 5.52 -4.60
C LEU A 104 11.59 5.86 -5.61
N ARG A 105 11.66 7.07 -6.15
CA ARG A 105 10.64 7.62 -7.04
C ARG A 105 11.12 7.69 -8.48
N ILE A 106 10.20 7.50 -9.42
CA ILE A 106 10.45 7.83 -10.82
C ILE A 106 10.79 9.33 -10.92
N ASN A 107 11.85 9.65 -11.63
CA ASN A 107 12.34 11.02 -11.76
C ASN A 107 12.52 11.48 -13.22
N THR A 108 12.01 10.70 -14.18
CA THR A 108 11.96 11.07 -15.60
C THR A 108 10.56 10.93 -16.16
N ARG A 109 10.16 11.86 -17.01
CA ARG A 109 8.84 11.84 -17.65
C ARG A 109 8.61 10.57 -18.45
N GLN A 110 9.57 10.18 -19.26
CA GLN A 110 9.45 8.99 -20.12
C GLN A 110 9.09 7.74 -19.28
N LEU A 111 9.84 7.47 -18.23
CA LEU A 111 9.58 6.29 -17.38
C LEU A 111 8.24 6.38 -16.64
N GLN A 112 7.81 7.59 -16.27
CA GLN A 112 6.51 7.79 -15.65
C GLN A 112 5.35 7.52 -16.61
N GLU A 113 5.48 7.93 -17.86
CA GLU A 113 4.50 7.63 -18.91
C GLU A 113 4.46 6.12 -19.21
N GLU A 114 5.61 5.45 -19.30
CA GLU A 114 5.70 3.99 -19.46
C GLU A 114 4.98 3.26 -18.31
N MET A 115 5.20 3.70 -17.06
CA MET A 115 4.54 3.16 -15.89
C MET A 115 3.02 3.34 -15.92
N LEU A 116 2.54 4.54 -16.23
CA LEU A 116 1.11 4.82 -16.34
C LEU A 116 0.47 4.01 -17.47
N SER A 117 1.16 3.88 -18.59
CA SER A 117 0.73 3.05 -19.72
C SER A 117 0.61 1.57 -19.34
N ALA A 118 1.57 1.02 -18.58
CA ALA A 118 1.52 -0.35 -18.07
C ALA A 118 0.32 -0.60 -17.14
N LEU A 119 -0.17 0.45 -16.47
CA LEU A 119 -1.38 0.43 -15.65
C LEU A 119 -2.68 0.68 -16.45
N GLY A 120 -2.58 0.85 -17.77
CA GLY A 120 -3.72 1.05 -18.66
C GLY A 120 -4.22 2.50 -18.80
N PHE A 121 -3.47 3.49 -18.29
CA PHE A 121 -3.81 4.89 -18.52
C PHE A 121 -3.52 5.26 -19.98
N LYS A 122 -4.48 5.91 -20.62
CA LYS A 122 -4.22 6.62 -21.87
C LYS A 122 -3.47 7.92 -21.57
N LEU A 123 -2.75 8.43 -22.55
CA LEU A 123 -1.96 9.65 -22.37
C LEU A 123 -2.81 10.87 -21.99
N GLU A 124 -4.03 10.96 -22.54
CA GLU A 124 -4.99 12.01 -22.24
C GLU A 124 -5.41 11.96 -20.77
N ASP A 125 -5.80 10.78 -20.29
CA ASP A 125 -6.25 10.56 -18.89
C ASP A 125 -5.09 10.80 -17.90
N ALA A 126 -3.88 10.38 -18.29
CA ALA A 126 -2.66 10.61 -17.50
C ALA A 126 -2.34 12.10 -17.38
N ASN A 127 -2.50 12.87 -18.45
CA ASN A 127 -2.31 14.33 -18.42
C ASN A 127 -3.42 15.06 -17.64
N GLU A 128 -4.65 14.59 -17.71
CA GLU A 128 -5.75 15.18 -16.92
C GLU A 128 -5.51 15.00 -15.42
N GLN A 129 -5.10 13.79 -14.99
CA GLN A 129 -4.96 13.46 -13.57
C GLN A 129 -3.58 13.85 -13.00
N PHE A 130 -2.51 13.72 -13.77
CA PHE A 130 -1.13 13.86 -13.31
C PHE A 130 -0.32 14.86 -14.14
N GLY A 131 -0.97 15.69 -14.96
CA GLY A 131 -0.30 16.65 -15.86
C GLY A 131 0.69 17.54 -15.15
N PHE A 132 0.35 18.06 -13.96
CA PHE A 132 1.25 18.87 -13.14
C PHE A 132 2.54 18.12 -12.75
N LEU A 133 2.46 16.82 -12.46
CA LEU A 133 3.62 16.01 -12.13
C LEU A 133 4.47 15.72 -13.37
N LEU A 134 3.80 15.37 -14.49
CA LEU A 134 4.48 15.10 -15.77
C LEU A 134 5.22 16.36 -16.26
N GLU A 135 4.60 17.53 -16.15
CA GLU A 135 5.24 18.82 -16.46
C GLU A 135 6.43 19.10 -15.54
N ALA A 136 6.27 18.86 -14.23
CA ALA A 136 7.36 19.06 -13.28
C ALA A 136 8.57 18.16 -13.59
N LEU A 137 8.37 16.94 -14.06
CA LEU A 137 9.44 16.03 -14.49
C LEU A 137 10.24 16.59 -15.68
N ASP A 138 9.62 17.38 -16.57
CA ASP A 138 10.31 18.02 -17.70
C ASP A 138 11.33 19.08 -17.26
N TYR A 139 11.13 19.69 -16.09
CA TYR A 139 12.08 20.68 -15.54
C TYR A 139 13.30 20.04 -14.83
N GLY A 140 13.36 18.72 -14.79
CA GLY A 140 14.48 17.98 -14.18
C GLY A 140 14.27 17.69 -12.70
N PHE A 141 13.64 16.58 -12.41
CA PHE A 141 13.52 16.06 -11.05
C PHE A 141 14.82 15.37 -10.61
N PRO A 142 15.39 15.71 -9.45
CA PRO A 142 16.52 14.95 -8.93
C PRO A 142 16.10 13.53 -8.52
N PRO A 143 17.02 12.56 -8.49
CA PRO A 143 16.75 11.29 -7.84
C PRO A 143 16.30 11.54 -6.39
N HIS A 144 15.18 10.96 -6.00
CA HIS A 144 14.61 11.17 -4.69
C HIS A 144 13.86 9.93 -4.21
N GLY A 145 13.60 9.87 -2.94
CA GLY A 145 12.84 8.85 -2.27
C GLY A 145 12.48 9.30 -0.87
N GLY A 146 11.83 8.44 -0.11
CA GLY A 146 11.43 8.79 1.24
C GLY A 146 11.03 7.57 2.05
N LEU A 147 10.87 7.81 3.34
CA LEU A 147 10.40 6.84 4.31
C LEU A 147 9.34 7.51 5.19
N ALA A 148 8.20 6.86 5.35
CA ALA A 148 7.19 7.26 6.31
C ALA A 148 7.10 6.23 7.44
N LEU A 149 7.08 6.70 8.68
CA LEU A 149 6.94 5.86 9.87
C LEU A 149 5.55 6.02 10.46
N GLY A 150 4.92 4.89 10.81
CA GLY A 150 3.66 4.87 11.54
C GLY A 150 3.88 5.21 13.02
N LEU A 151 3.75 6.49 13.39
CA LEU A 151 4.02 6.98 14.72
C LEU A 151 3.24 6.22 15.80
N ASP A 152 1.95 5.99 15.59
CA ASP A 152 1.10 5.30 16.56
C ASP A 152 1.55 3.85 16.76
N ARG A 153 1.94 3.17 15.69
CA ARG A 153 2.47 1.80 15.77
C ARG A 153 3.82 1.75 16.49
N PHE A 154 4.64 2.74 16.23
CA PHE A 154 5.93 2.88 16.94
C PHE A 154 5.73 3.10 18.44
N VAL A 155 4.84 4.02 18.81
CA VAL A 155 4.49 4.28 20.22
C VAL A 155 3.89 3.04 20.88
N MET A 156 3.02 2.30 20.19
CA MET A 156 2.44 1.05 20.67
C MET A 156 3.53 0.05 21.06
N LEU A 157 4.53 -0.15 20.21
CA LEU A 157 5.63 -1.09 20.48
C LEU A 157 6.53 -0.61 21.60
N LEU A 158 6.86 0.69 21.67
CA LEU A 158 7.64 1.25 22.77
C LEU A 158 6.93 1.15 24.13
N ALA A 159 5.60 1.29 24.13
CA ALA A 159 4.77 1.15 25.33
C ALA A 159 4.51 -0.33 25.70
N GLY A 160 5.02 -1.29 24.95
CA GLY A 160 4.80 -2.73 25.17
C GLY A 160 3.33 -3.13 25.02
N LYS A 161 2.60 -2.49 24.10
CA LYS A 161 1.19 -2.75 23.83
C LYS A 161 1.01 -3.58 22.56
N ASP A 162 -0.04 -4.39 22.55
CA ASP A 162 -0.40 -5.24 21.41
C ASP A 162 -1.49 -4.63 20.52
N ASN A 163 -2.10 -3.54 20.97
CA ASN A 163 -3.22 -2.91 20.28
C ASN A 163 -3.02 -1.40 20.17
N ILE A 164 -3.05 -0.90 18.95
CA ILE A 164 -2.91 0.52 18.64
C ILE A 164 -3.97 1.41 19.32
N ARG A 165 -5.14 0.85 19.63
CA ARG A 165 -6.21 1.57 20.34
C ARG A 165 -5.84 2.00 21.76
N GLU A 166 -4.79 1.39 22.33
CA GLU A 166 -4.30 1.76 23.66
C GLU A 166 -3.40 3.01 23.67
N VAL A 167 -2.95 3.44 22.49
CA VAL A 167 -1.98 4.55 22.35
C VAL A 167 -2.49 5.72 21.50
N ILE A 168 -3.64 5.57 20.84
CA ILE A 168 -4.26 6.65 20.06
C ILE A 168 -5.40 7.31 20.82
N ALA A 169 -5.57 8.62 20.63
CA ALA A 169 -6.73 9.34 21.14
C ALA A 169 -7.99 8.98 20.31
N PHE A 170 -9.12 8.82 20.99
CA PHE A 170 -10.44 8.59 20.37
C PHE A 170 -10.50 7.38 19.43
N PRO A 171 -10.08 6.18 19.89
CA PRO A 171 -10.09 4.98 19.05
C PRO A 171 -11.51 4.61 18.65
N LYS A 172 -11.70 4.27 17.37
CA LYS A 172 -13.00 3.82 16.86
C LYS A 172 -13.27 2.36 17.21
N ASN A 173 -14.51 2.06 17.51
CA ASN A 173 -14.99 0.71 17.74
C ASN A 173 -15.23 -0.03 16.38
N ASN A 174 -15.68 -1.29 16.45
CA ASN A 174 -15.94 -2.12 15.26
C ASN A 174 -17.07 -1.59 14.36
N LYS A 175 -17.89 -0.63 14.83
CA LYS A 175 -18.92 0.06 14.06
C LYS A 175 -18.41 1.39 13.47
N ALA A 176 -17.10 1.61 13.48
CA ALA A 176 -16.44 2.85 13.04
C ALA A 176 -16.92 4.11 13.80
N SER A 177 -17.45 3.93 15.02
CA SER A 177 -17.85 5.05 15.86
C SER A 177 -16.86 5.26 17.02
N ASP A 178 -16.71 6.52 17.40
CA ASP A 178 -15.96 6.95 18.58
C ASP A 178 -16.96 7.21 19.72
N PRO A 179 -16.91 6.40 20.79
CA PRO A 179 -17.83 6.56 21.93
C PRO A 179 -17.63 7.88 22.70
N MET A 180 -16.43 8.47 22.66
CA MET A 180 -16.14 9.70 23.40
C MET A 180 -16.68 10.94 22.72
N THR A 181 -16.47 11.05 21.41
CA THR A 181 -16.93 12.20 20.63
C THR A 181 -18.30 11.97 20.00
N GLN A 182 -18.83 10.74 20.08
CA GLN A 182 -20.07 10.29 19.42
C GLN A 182 -20.01 10.42 17.88
N ALA A 183 -18.81 10.47 17.30
CA ALA A 183 -18.61 10.46 15.84
C ALA A 183 -18.83 9.04 15.26
N PRO A 184 -19.34 8.95 14.01
CA PRO A 184 -19.80 10.02 13.15
C PRO A 184 -21.15 10.61 13.58
N SER A 185 -21.36 11.88 13.33
CA SER A 185 -22.62 12.59 13.57
C SER A 185 -23.34 12.91 12.24
N ILE A 186 -24.61 13.27 12.36
CA ILE A 186 -25.39 13.71 11.19
C ILE A 186 -24.86 15.04 10.69
N VAL A 187 -24.66 15.16 9.39
CA VAL A 187 -24.28 16.40 8.72
C VAL A 187 -25.50 17.32 8.61
N ALA A 188 -25.34 18.59 8.92
CA ALA A 188 -26.43 19.57 8.80
C ALA A 188 -26.82 19.75 7.31
N GLU A 189 -28.12 19.84 7.05
CA GLU A 189 -28.69 19.99 5.71
C GLU A 189 -28.08 21.17 4.93
N LYS A 190 -27.87 22.30 5.60
CA LYS A 190 -27.20 23.48 5.04
C LYS A 190 -25.82 23.16 4.47
N GLN A 191 -25.05 22.31 5.13
CA GLN A 191 -23.70 21.92 4.63
C GLN A 191 -23.79 21.06 3.37
N LEU A 192 -24.82 20.20 3.26
CA LEU A 192 -25.07 19.43 2.05
C LEU A 192 -25.51 20.34 0.89
N GLU A 193 -26.38 21.33 1.16
CA GLU A 193 -26.81 22.32 0.17
C GLU A 193 -25.63 23.14 -0.36
N GLU A 194 -24.76 23.64 0.52
CA GLU A 194 -23.56 24.42 0.15
C GLU A 194 -22.64 23.61 -0.82
N LEU A 195 -22.60 22.30 -0.67
CA LEU A 195 -21.81 21.40 -1.52
C LEU A 195 -22.59 20.87 -2.74
N SER A 196 -23.87 21.23 -2.90
CA SER A 196 -24.76 20.68 -3.91
C SER A 196 -24.89 19.15 -3.86
N ILE A 197 -24.83 18.56 -2.65
CA ILE A 197 -24.94 17.12 -2.40
C ILE A 197 -26.35 16.80 -1.84
N LYS A 198 -26.91 15.69 -2.29
CA LYS A 198 -28.16 15.13 -1.74
C LYS A 198 -27.91 13.70 -1.26
N LEU A 199 -28.53 13.33 -0.13
CA LEU A 199 -28.54 11.93 0.31
C LEU A 199 -29.41 11.14 -0.66
N ALA A 200 -28.88 10.00 -1.14
CA ALA A 200 -29.68 9.06 -1.91
C ALA A 200 -30.67 8.36 -0.95
N ASN A 201 -31.96 8.35 -1.30
CA ASN A 201 -32.92 7.53 -0.58
C ASN A 201 -32.55 6.06 -0.78
N LYS A 202 -32.41 5.32 0.34
CA LYS A 202 -32.09 3.88 0.30
C LYS A 202 -33.29 2.99 -0.10
N ASP A 203 -34.44 3.59 -0.39
CA ASP A 203 -35.71 2.90 -0.67
C ASP A 203 -36.08 2.91 -2.17
N GLN A 204 -35.07 2.88 -3.06
CA GLN A 204 -35.28 2.58 -4.49
C GLN A 204 -34.33 1.49 -4.97
#